data_5f658215e4b2df5203f3ac4e207ae7f0
#
_entry.id   5f658215e4b2df5203f3ac4e207ae7f0
#
_cell.length_a   1.000
_cell.length_b   1.000
_cell.length_c   1.000
_cell.angle_alpha   90.00
_cell.angle_beta   90.00
_cell.angle_gamma   90.00
#
_symmetry.space_group_name_H-M   'P 1'
#
loop_
_entity.id
_entity.type
_entity.pdbx_description
1 polymer ?
#
loop_
_entity_poly.entity_id
_entity_poly.type
_entity_poly.pdbx_seq_one_letter_code
_entity_poly.pdbx_strand_id
1 'polypeptide(L)'
;MSIMLIDNAGATPAAMACENSDTGADTAFRLAIRSWIEENLPSDWRGRSFGATDESLSEQRRKFGALLGRAGWLTANWPTSVGGLGASAARRIAVLEELVAAGAPEPMNSNSLGIFAPTLIKYGTPDQHRKFLPDMVTHNAIWCQGFSEPEAGSDLAAISTRGEIVGDQLVITGQKIWTSYAHLADFCYILVRTERSEKRHSGLTLAILPMHQDAVDVRPLRNIAGTDEFCEVFLDGATTPMTNIVGEPGNGWSMAMYALSQERSVGLAQRSLKLRAEFTALAEIAGRELTEGNLRDNDPILTGGMVDAYVRSLVTTSMVRRAIDLDAAGKDIGTVAAMAKVFWSESHQEQMGLAAHILGSDFVSGNGVGSDWYRASVFTRAETIYGGTTQIQRNVLARSLGLPKGK
;
A
#
# COMPACT_ATOMS: atom_id res chain seq x y z
N MET A 1 -3.87 25.38 17.20
CA MET A 1 -2.39 25.36 17.11
C MET A 1 -2.03 24.26 16.13
N SER A 2 -1.65 24.60 14.89
CA SER A 2 -1.32 23.61 13.86
C SER A 2 -0.13 22.77 14.32
N ILE A 3 -0.24 21.46 14.19
CA ILE A 3 0.85 20.53 14.46
C ILE A 3 1.83 20.68 13.29
N MET A 4 2.93 21.38 13.49
CA MET A 4 4.04 21.36 12.55
C MET A 4 4.67 19.97 12.62
N LEU A 5 4.43 19.12 11.61
CA LEU A 5 5.02 17.77 11.50
C LEU A 5 6.53 17.81 11.21
N ILE A 6 7.06 18.95 10.78
CA ILE A 6 8.48 19.14 10.46
C ILE A 6 8.86 20.55 10.91
N ASP A 7 9.90 20.64 11.73
CA ASP A 7 10.51 21.89 12.14
C ASP A 7 11.30 22.49 10.95
N ASN A 8 10.57 23.04 9.97
CA ASN A 8 11.16 23.75 8.84
C ASN A 8 10.76 25.22 8.92
N ALA A 9 11.73 26.08 9.16
CA ALA A 9 11.59 27.52 9.11
C ALA A 9 11.32 28.08 7.69
N GLY A 10 10.97 27.22 6.72
CA GLY A 10 10.63 27.57 5.36
C GLY A 10 9.50 26.68 4.80
N ALA A 11 8.78 27.15 3.79
CA ALA A 11 7.78 26.36 3.09
C ALA A 11 8.43 25.14 2.41
N THR A 12 7.81 23.94 2.57
CA THR A 12 8.29 22.75 1.87
C THR A 12 8.08 22.87 0.35
N PRO A 13 8.87 22.15 -0.50
CA PRO A 13 8.65 22.14 -1.94
C PRO A 13 7.20 21.84 -2.34
N ALA A 14 6.54 20.94 -1.65
CA ALA A 14 5.12 20.64 -1.87
C ALA A 14 4.21 21.81 -1.45
N ALA A 15 4.50 22.50 -0.36
CA ALA A 15 3.75 23.69 0.06
C ALA A 15 3.87 24.82 -0.97
N MET A 16 5.08 25.12 -1.43
CA MET A 16 5.32 26.12 -2.49
C MET A 16 4.57 25.78 -3.78
N ALA A 17 4.55 24.52 -4.16
CA ALA A 17 3.80 24.05 -5.34
C ALA A 17 2.28 24.15 -5.17
N CYS A 18 1.76 24.06 -3.94
CA CYS A 18 0.32 24.18 -3.65
C CYS A 18 -0.17 25.64 -3.61
N GLU A 19 0.66 26.59 -3.26
CA GLU A 19 0.30 28.03 -3.14
C GLU A 19 0.05 28.69 -4.49
N ASN A 20 0.66 28.20 -5.57
CA ASN A 20 0.49 28.71 -6.92
C ASN A 20 -0.86 28.28 -7.53
N SER A 21 -1.99 28.79 -7.04
CA SER A 21 -3.34 28.24 -7.27
C SER A 21 -4.19 28.96 -8.32
N ASP A 22 -3.63 29.39 -9.45
CA ASP A 22 -4.43 29.90 -10.58
C ASP A 22 -4.53 28.88 -11.72
N THR A 23 -5.39 29.06 -12.69
CA THR A 23 -5.87 28.08 -13.71
C THR A 23 -4.83 27.27 -14.53
N GLY A 24 -3.57 27.34 -14.17
CA GLY A 24 -2.45 26.47 -14.58
C GLY A 24 -1.89 25.61 -13.44
N ALA A 25 -2.51 25.63 -12.28
CA ALA A 25 -2.01 25.13 -11.01
C ALA A 25 -1.64 23.64 -11.01
N ASP A 26 -2.45 22.80 -11.64
CA ASP A 26 -2.17 21.35 -11.65
C ASP A 26 -0.97 21.03 -12.57
N THR A 27 -0.75 21.79 -13.63
CA THR A 27 0.43 21.65 -14.48
C THR A 27 1.69 22.14 -13.75
N ALA A 28 1.62 23.27 -13.08
CA ALA A 28 2.74 23.80 -12.30
C ALA A 28 3.10 22.86 -11.12
N PHE A 29 2.09 22.31 -10.44
CA PHE A 29 2.28 21.32 -9.38
C PHE A 29 2.98 20.04 -9.89
N ARG A 30 2.56 19.52 -11.05
CA ARG A 30 3.21 18.36 -11.71
C ARG A 30 4.65 18.64 -12.10
N LEU A 31 4.93 19.81 -12.66
CA LEU A 31 6.29 20.21 -13.01
C LEU A 31 7.17 20.31 -11.77
N ALA A 32 6.66 20.87 -10.67
CA ALA A 32 7.42 21.00 -9.44
C ALA A 32 7.82 19.64 -8.86
N ILE A 33 6.89 18.67 -8.79
CA ILE A 33 7.25 17.35 -8.30
C ILE A 33 8.18 16.62 -9.26
N ARG A 34 7.99 16.76 -10.58
CA ARG A 34 8.88 16.14 -11.57
C ARG A 34 10.31 16.64 -11.42
N SER A 35 10.52 17.97 -11.38
CA SER A 35 11.86 18.55 -11.16
C SER A 35 12.45 18.07 -9.84
N TRP A 36 11.65 18.04 -8.77
CA TRP A 36 12.11 17.57 -7.49
C TRP A 36 12.55 16.09 -7.54
N ILE A 37 11.80 15.23 -8.23
CA ILE A 37 12.18 13.82 -8.40
C ILE A 37 13.49 13.71 -9.21
N GLU A 38 13.63 14.47 -10.30
CA GLU A 38 14.85 14.46 -11.12
C GLU A 38 16.09 14.85 -10.32
N GLU A 39 15.97 15.78 -9.39
CA GLU A 39 17.06 16.25 -8.53
C GLU A 39 17.39 15.28 -7.38
N ASN A 40 16.41 14.53 -6.87
CA ASN A 40 16.53 13.76 -5.63
C ASN A 40 16.50 12.23 -5.82
N LEU A 41 16.06 11.74 -6.99
CA LEU A 41 16.06 10.30 -7.28
C LEU A 41 17.49 9.81 -7.50
N PRO A 42 17.98 8.80 -6.72
CA PRO A 42 19.31 8.25 -6.92
C PRO A 42 19.51 7.73 -8.36
N SER A 43 20.62 8.10 -8.97
CA SER A 43 20.90 7.75 -10.38
C SER A 43 21.04 6.25 -10.64
N ASP A 44 21.45 5.49 -9.64
CA ASP A 44 21.56 4.03 -9.66
C ASP A 44 20.22 3.32 -9.50
N TRP A 45 19.17 4.06 -9.13
CA TRP A 45 17.83 3.50 -9.01
C TRP A 45 17.10 3.36 -10.36
N ARG A 46 17.44 4.17 -11.34
CA ARG A 46 16.75 4.21 -12.64
C ARG A 46 16.76 2.83 -13.31
N GLY A 47 15.56 2.28 -13.58
CA GLY A 47 15.36 1.00 -14.24
C GLY A 47 15.12 -0.20 -13.32
N ARG A 48 15.06 -0.01 -11.98
CA ARG A 48 14.81 -1.10 -11.02
C ARG A 48 13.37 -1.19 -10.50
N SER A 49 12.39 -0.61 -11.22
CA SER A 49 11.05 -0.37 -10.68
C SER A 49 10.05 -1.51 -10.87
N PHE A 50 10.42 -2.62 -11.51
CA PHE A 50 9.50 -3.71 -11.80
C PHE A 50 9.83 -4.95 -10.97
N GLY A 51 8.79 -5.57 -10.41
CA GLY A 51 8.92 -6.81 -9.68
C GLY A 51 8.55 -6.73 -8.21
N ALA A 52 8.64 -7.86 -7.53
CA ALA A 52 8.54 -7.94 -6.09
C ALA A 52 9.66 -7.11 -5.45
N THR A 53 9.33 -6.44 -4.37
CA THR A 53 10.30 -5.64 -3.63
C THR A 53 11.46 -6.51 -3.17
N ASP A 54 12.65 -6.14 -3.59
CA ASP A 54 13.88 -6.73 -3.10
C ASP A 54 14.19 -6.11 -1.73
N GLU A 55 14.35 -6.94 -0.71
CA GLU A 55 14.66 -6.49 0.65
C GLU A 55 16.00 -5.76 0.72
N SER A 56 16.96 -6.10 -0.15
CA SER A 56 18.24 -5.39 -0.28
C SER A 56 18.06 -3.90 -0.64
N LEU A 57 16.88 -3.52 -1.13
CA LEU A 57 16.52 -2.14 -1.48
C LEU A 57 15.78 -1.40 -0.36
N SER A 58 15.53 -2.04 0.78
CA SER A 58 14.74 -1.45 1.88
C SER A 58 15.34 -0.15 2.40
N GLU A 59 16.67 -0.10 2.53
CA GLU A 59 17.35 1.11 2.99
C GLU A 59 17.27 2.26 1.97
N GLN A 60 17.36 1.97 0.67
CA GLN A 60 17.19 2.98 -0.39
C GLN A 60 15.74 3.48 -0.42
N ARG A 61 14.76 2.60 -0.27
CA ARG A 61 13.32 2.92 -0.16
C ARG A 61 13.05 3.79 1.07
N ARG A 62 13.69 3.49 2.21
CA ARG A 62 13.62 4.28 3.44
C ARG A 62 14.18 5.68 3.24
N LYS A 63 15.40 5.80 2.70
CA LYS A 63 16.06 7.09 2.42
C LYS A 63 15.25 7.97 1.48
N PHE A 64 14.79 7.42 0.36
CA PHE A 64 13.99 8.17 -0.60
C PHE A 64 12.63 8.56 -0.03
N GLY A 65 11.98 7.67 0.71
CA GLY A 65 10.74 7.96 1.43
C GLY A 65 10.91 9.09 2.44
N ALA A 66 12.04 9.12 3.15
CA ALA A 66 12.37 10.21 4.08
C ALA A 66 12.53 11.57 3.36
N LEU A 67 13.16 11.59 2.18
CA LEU A 67 13.27 12.81 1.36
C LEU A 67 11.89 13.28 0.89
N LEU A 68 11.04 12.38 0.37
CA LEU A 68 9.65 12.68 -0.01
C LEU A 68 8.83 13.23 1.15
N GLY A 69 8.98 12.64 2.34
CA GLY A 69 8.28 13.07 3.54
C GLY A 69 8.68 14.48 3.97
N ARG A 70 9.99 14.75 4.06
CA ARG A 70 10.52 16.08 4.41
C ARG A 70 10.15 17.15 3.40
N ALA A 71 10.04 16.78 2.12
CA ALA A 71 9.59 17.68 1.06
C ALA A 71 8.08 17.93 1.06
N GLY A 72 7.30 17.20 1.88
CA GLY A 72 5.84 17.33 2.01
C GLY A 72 5.03 16.61 0.95
N TRP A 73 5.65 15.88 0.03
CA TRP A 73 4.94 15.19 -1.07
C TRP A 73 4.05 14.04 -0.57
N LEU A 74 4.47 13.32 0.49
CA LEU A 74 3.70 12.20 1.04
C LEU A 74 2.44 12.63 1.78
N THR A 75 2.39 13.86 2.30
CA THR A 75 1.33 14.38 3.15
C THR A 75 0.54 15.52 2.50
N ALA A 76 0.77 15.80 1.21
CA ALA A 76 0.16 16.93 0.53
C ALA A 76 -1.38 16.98 0.67
N ASN A 77 -2.07 15.83 0.64
CA ASN A 77 -3.51 15.73 0.79
C ASN A 77 -4.02 15.60 2.23
N TRP A 78 -3.14 15.54 3.23
CA TRP A 78 -3.58 15.47 4.62
C TRP A 78 -4.18 16.80 5.10
N PRO A 79 -5.05 16.78 6.11
CA PRO A 79 -5.56 18.02 6.71
C PRO A 79 -4.44 18.90 7.25
N THR A 80 -4.59 20.21 7.13
CA THR A 80 -3.62 21.20 7.65
C THR A 80 -3.46 21.12 9.18
N SER A 81 -4.49 20.64 9.88
CA SER A 81 -4.45 20.41 11.33
C SER A 81 -3.43 19.38 11.79
N VAL A 82 -2.98 18.50 10.88
CA VAL A 82 -1.95 17.48 11.13
C VAL A 82 -0.72 17.67 10.23
N GLY A 83 -0.50 18.89 9.75
CA GLY A 83 0.69 19.26 8.98
C GLY A 83 0.66 18.91 7.50
N GLY A 84 -0.52 18.53 6.96
CA GLY A 84 -0.72 18.41 5.52
C GLY A 84 -1.04 19.74 4.85
N LEU A 85 -1.20 19.74 3.54
CA LEU A 85 -1.48 20.92 2.73
C LEU A 85 -2.96 21.01 2.31
N GLY A 86 -3.79 20.02 2.65
CA GLY A 86 -5.19 19.95 2.21
C GLY A 86 -5.32 19.88 0.69
N ALA A 87 -4.31 19.40 -0.02
CA ALA A 87 -4.32 19.30 -1.47
C ALA A 87 -5.42 18.36 -1.96
N SER A 88 -5.94 18.63 -3.17
CA SER A 88 -7.00 17.82 -3.77
C SER A 88 -6.55 16.37 -4.04
N ALA A 89 -7.52 15.47 -4.15
CA ALA A 89 -7.27 14.09 -4.57
C ALA A 89 -6.54 14.02 -5.93
N ALA A 90 -6.84 14.95 -6.85
CA ALA A 90 -6.16 15.06 -8.15
C ALA A 90 -4.66 15.33 -7.99
N ARG A 91 -4.26 16.24 -7.08
CA ARG A 91 -2.84 16.52 -6.80
C ARG A 91 -2.13 15.34 -6.14
N ARG A 92 -2.81 14.61 -5.25
CA ARG A 92 -2.27 13.36 -4.71
C ARG A 92 -1.98 12.32 -5.79
N ILE A 93 -2.91 12.15 -6.75
CA ILE A 93 -2.71 11.26 -7.88
C ILE A 93 -1.55 11.74 -8.75
N ALA A 94 -1.42 13.05 -8.98
CA ALA A 94 -0.31 13.60 -9.71
C ALA A 94 1.05 13.24 -9.09
N VAL A 95 1.17 13.26 -7.76
CA VAL A 95 2.39 12.79 -7.06
C VAL A 95 2.69 11.33 -7.38
N LEU A 96 1.69 10.46 -7.29
CA LEU A 96 1.87 9.02 -7.59
C LEU A 96 2.22 8.78 -9.08
N GLU A 97 1.57 9.50 -10.00
CA GLU A 97 1.84 9.40 -11.43
C GLU A 97 3.29 9.79 -11.77
N GLU A 98 3.79 10.90 -11.23
CA GLU A 98 5.16 11.34 -11.47
C GLU A 98 6.20 10.40 -10.84
N LEU A 99 5.93 9.88 -9.63
CA LEU A 99 6.80 8.88 -9.00
C LEU A 99 6.87 7.58 -9.81
N VAL A 100 5.74 7.06 -10.28
CA VAL A 100 5.70 5.84 -11.09
C VAL A 100 6.35 6.08 -12.45
N ALA A 101 6.09 7.22 -13.11
CA ALA A 101 6.70 7.57 -14.39
C ALA A 101 8.23 7.68 -14.30
N ALA A 102 8.75 8.15 -13.17
CA ALA A 102 10.18 8.23 -12.91
C ALA A 102 10.80 6.87 -12.51
N GLY A 103 9.99 5.83 -12.33
CA GLY A 103 10.44 4.54 -11.77
C GLY A 103 10.96 4.67 -10.33
N ALA A 104 10.45 5.63 -9.57
CA ALA A 104 10.91 5.89 -8.22
C ALA A 104 10.61 4.73 -7.26
N PRO A 105 11.47 4.50 -6.25
CA PRO A 105 11.23 3.46 -5.25
C PRO A 105 9.95 3.75 -4.45
N GLU A 106 9.16 2.71 -4.22
CA GLU A 106 8.04 2.80 -3.29
C GLU A 106 8.57 3.01 -1.86
N PRO A 107 8.14 4.07 -1.14
CA PRO A 107 8.57 4.30 0.23
C PRO A 107 8.23 3.13 1.16
N MET A 108 9.07 2.85 2.18
CA MET A 108 8.84 1.73 3.11
C MET A 108 7.51 1.85 3.86
N ASN A 109 7.12 3.05 4.25
CA ASN A 109 5.87 3.28 4.98
C ASN A 109 4.63 3.49 4.07
N SER A 110 4.68 3.14 2.77
CA SER A 110 3.56 3.36 1.85
C SER A 110 2.23 2.83 2.36
N ASN A 111 2.21 1.59 2.86
CA ASN A 111 1.01 0.99 3.43
C ASN A 111 0.55 1.75 4.67
N SER A 112 1.45 2.06 5.59
CA SER A 112 1.11 2.76 6.83
C SER A 112 0.63 4.18 6.58
N LEU A 113 1.26 4.91 5.66
CA LEU A 113 0.84 6.24 5.23
C LEU A 113 -0.50 6.23 4.48
N GLY A 114 -0.76 5.17 3.71
CA GLY A 114 -2.00 5.02 2.95
C GLY A 114 -3.17 4.46 3.75
N ILE A 115 -2.92 3.65 4.77
CA ILE A 115 -3.92 2.85 5.50
C ILE A 115 -4.07 3.35 6.94
N PHE A 116 -2.97 3.30 7.70
CA PHE A 116 -3.01 3.58 9.14
C PHE A 116 -3.01 5.07 9.45
N ALA A 117 -2.20 5.89 8.78
CA ALA A 117 -2.17 7.32 9.04
C ALA A 117 -3.56 7.99 8.89
N PRO A 118 -4.35 7.74 7.82
CA PRO A 118 -5.73 8.23 7.75
C PRO A 118 -6.61 7.75 8.90
N THR A 119 -6.41 6.51 9.36
CA THR A 119 -7.13 5.94 10.50
C THR A 119 -6.73 6.65 11.79
N LEU A 120 -5.44 6.85 12.01
CA LEU A 120 -4.93 7.58 13.17
C LEU A 120 -5.39 9.04 13.18
N ILE A 121 -5.37 9.72 12.02
CA ILE A 121 -5.86 11.11 11.88
C ILE A 121 -7.35 11.20 12.24
N LYS A 122 -8.15 10.20 11.86
CA LYS A 122 -9.59 10.22 12.08
C LYS A 122 -9.98 9.85 13.51
N TYR A 123 -9.31 8.88 14.12
CA TYR A 123 -9.73 8.28 15.39
C TYR A 123 -8.75 8.49 16.54
N GLY A 124 -7.53 8.90 16.24
CA GLY A 124 -6.48 9.13 17.22
C GLY A 124 -6.63 10.47 17.95
N THR A 125 -5.91 10.60 19.04
CA THR A 125 -5.83 11.85 19.83
C THR A 125 -4.81 12.80 19.24
N PRO A 126 -4.88 14.12 19.56
CA PRO A 126 -3.83 15.08 19.17
C PRO A 126 -2.43 14.69 19.66
N ASP A 127 -2.32 14.03 20.81
CA ASP A 127 -1.04 13.54 21.34
C ASP A 127 -0.48 12.39 20.50
N GLN A 128 -1.32 11.47 20.08
CA GLN A 128 -0.95 10.40 19.16
C GLN A 128 -0.53 10.95 17.79
N HIS A 129 -1.22 11.96 17.27
CA HIS A 129 -0.82 12.62 16.03
C HIS A 129 0.59 13.22 16.14
N ARG A 130 0.86 13.99 17.23
CA ARG A 130 2.19 14.60 17.47
C ARG A 130 3.30 13.56 17.68
N LYS A 131 2.97 12.45 18.31
CA LYS A 131 3.93 11.39 18.65
C LYS A 131 4.31 10.54 17.45
N PHE A 132 3.35 10.16 16.59
CA PHE A 132 3.55 9.07 15.64
C PHE A 132 3.62 9.52 14.18
N LEU A 133 2.86 10.55 13.78
CA LEU A 133 2.81 10.94 12.38
C LEU A 133 4.14 11.48 11.84
N PRO A 134 4.92 12.32 12.58
CA PRO A 134 6.17 12.83 12.06
C PRO A 134 7.18 11.75 11.70
N ASP A 135 7.41 10.79 12.59
CA ASP A 135 8.37 9.70 12.38
C ASP A 135 7.92 8.73 11.31
N MET A 136 6.61 8.51 11.14
CA MET A 136 6.05 7.72 10.04
C MET A 136 6.31 8.40 8.69
N VAL A 137 6.09 9.70 8.59
CA VAL A 137 6.27 10.49 7.36
C VAL A 137 7.73 10.59 6.97
N THR A 138 8.62 10.85 7.94
CA THR A 138 10.06 10.99 7.71
C THR A 138 10.81 9.66 7.67
N HIS A 139 10.11 8.52 7.81
CA HIS A 139 10.69 7.18 7.87
C HIS A 139 11.75 7.02 8.99
N ASN A 140 11.69 7.85 10.02
CA ASN A 140 12.47 7.66 11.24
C ASN A 140 11.99 6.41 11.98
N ALA A 141 10.69 6.08 11.87
CA ALA A 141 10.10 4.83 12.31
C ALA A 141 9.44 4.09 11.14
N ILE A 142 9.69 2.79 11.04
CA ILE A 142 9.04 1.88 10.09
C ILE A 142 7.86 1.20 10.78
N TRP A 143 6.77 1.01 10.03
CA TRP A 143 5.51 0.54 10.55
C TRP A 143 5.02 -0.71 9.82
N CYS A 144 4.45 -1.66 10.57
CA CYS A 144 3.79 -2.84 10.03
C CYS A 144 2.35 -2.98 10.52
N GLN A 145 1.58 -3.88 9.88
CA GLN A 145 0.17 -4.15 10.17
C GLN A 145 -0.01 -5.54 10.77
N GLY A 146 -0.47 -5.63 12.00
CA GLY A 146 -0.74 -6.88 12.71
C GLY A 146 -2.24 -7.20 12.80
N PHE A 147 -2.87 -7.62 11.69
CA PHE A 147 -4.29 -7.95 11.67
C PHE A 147 -4.53 -9.46 11.58
N SER A 148 -4.07 -10.09 10.51
CA SER A 148 -4.29 -11.51 10.23
C SER A 148 -3.64 -12.44 11.25
N GLU A 149 -4.29 -13.57 11.51
CA GLU A 149 -3.79 -14.67 12.34
C GLU A 149 -3.84 -15.98 11.52
N PRO A 150 -3.14 -17.05 11.94
CA PRO A 150 -3.16 -18.32 11.21
C PRO A 150 -4.58 -18.83 10.90
N GLU A 151 -5.52 -18.67 11.83
CA GLU A 151 -6.91 -19.11 11.67
C GLU A 151 -7.87 -17.96 11.29
N ALA A 152 -7.40 -16.72 11.13
CA ALA A 152 -8.24 -15.55 10.91
C ALA A 152 -7.64 -14.59 9.86
N GLY A 153 -7.80 -14.91 8.60
CA GLY A 153 -7.45 -14.04 7.45
C GLY A 153 -8.69 -13.33 6.91
N SER A 154 -9.42 -13.97 5.99
CA SER A 154 -10.67 -13.43 5.41
C SER A 154 -11.77 -13.21 6.47
N ASP A 155 -11.84 -14.06 7.48
CA ASP A 155 -12.70 -13.89 8.66
C ASP A 155 -11.96 -13.16 9.78
N LEU A 156 -11.65 -11.89 9.55
CA LEU A 156 -10.90 -11.06 10.50
C LEU A 156 -11.61 -10.95 11.87
N ALA A 157 -12.93 -11.11 11.93
CA ALA A 157 -13.68 -11.10 13.19
C ALA A 157 -13.38 -12.31 14.09
N ALA A 158 -12.68 -13.33 13.56
CA ALA A 158 -12.30 -14.53 14.30
C ALA A 158 -10.95 -14.42 15.04
N ILE A 159 -10.26 -13.26 14.98
CA ILE A 159 -8.97 -13.11 15.67
C ILE A 159 -9.07 -13.45 17.14
N SER A 160 -8.02 -14.10 17.64
CA SER A 160 -7.91 -14.64 18.98
C SER A 160 -6.77 -14.03 19.82
N THR A 161 -5.83 -13.31 19.19
CA THR A 161 -4.79 -12.56 19.91
C THR A 161 -5.43 -11.71 20.99
N ARG A 162 -5.08 -12.01 22.24
CA ARG A 162 -5.70 -11.41 23.42
C ARG A 162 -4.97 -10.14 23.83
N GLY A 163 -5.74 -9.09 24.15
CA GLY A 163 -5.27 -7.90 24.83
C GLY A 163 -5.88 -7.82 26.23
N GLU A 164 -5.05 -7.73 27.26
CA GLU A 164 -5.48 -7.61 28.64
C GLU A 164 -5.05 -6.26 29.22
N ILE A 165 -5.99 -5.52 29.76
CA ILE A 165 -5.69 -4.21 30.38
C ILE A 165 -5.23 -4.47 31.81
N VAL A 166 -3.97 -4.15 32.09
CA VAL A 166 -3.34 -4.32 33.40
C VAL A 166 -2.75 -2.96 33.83
N GLY A 167 -3.43 -2.29 34.72
CA GLY A 167 -3.07 -0.93 35.12
C GLY A 167 -3.14 0.04 33.95
N ASP A 168 -2.06 0.68 33.60
CA ASP A 168 -1.93 1.64 32.48
C ASP A 168 -1.35 1.00 31.20
N GLN A 169 -1.27 -0.33 31.15
CA GLN A 169 -0.71 -1.10 30.04
C GLN A 169 -1.77 -1.99 29.39
N LEU A 170 -1.68 -2.17 28.09
CA LEU A 170 -2.31 -3.26 27.35
C LEU A 170 -1.27 -4.35 27.13
N VAL A 171 -1.50 -5.53 27.71
CA VAL A 171 -0.66 -6.72 27.59
C VAL A 171 -1.20 -7.62 26.50
N ILE A 172 -0.39 -7.97 25.51
CA ILE A 172 -0.81 -8.66 24.30
C ILE A 172 -0.16 -10.03 24.22
N THR A 173 -0.98 -11.08 24.04
CA THR A 173 -0.53 -12.46 23.88
C THR A 173 -1.25 -13.12 22.71
N GLY A 174 -0.49 -13.73 21.79
CA GLY A 174 -1.01 -14.41 20.62
C GLY A 174 -0.03 -14.44 19.46
N GLN A 175 -0.55 -14.59 18.25
CA GLN A 175 0.26 -14.68 17.03
C GLN A 175 -0.39 -13.90 15.90
N LYS A 176 0.42 -13.16 15.15
CA LYS A 176 0.04 -12.55 13.87
C LYS A 176 0.84 -13.18 12.73
N ILE A 177 0.28 -13.19 11.53
CA ILE A 177 0.92 -13.74 10.33
C ILE A 177 0.66 -12.84 9.13
N TRP A 178 1.48 -12.98 8.10
CA TRP A 178 1.46 -12.15 6.90
C TRP A 178 1.71 -10.67 7.19
N THR A 179 2.47 -10.40 8.26
CA THR A 179 2.81 -9.04 8.68
C THR A 179 4.01 -8.56 7.87
N SER A 180 3.71 -7.74 6.83
CA SER A 180 4.76 -7.25 5.92
C SER A 180 5.78 -6.39 6.64
N TYR A 181 7.06 -6.70 6.43
CA TYR A 181 8.23 -5.97 6.97
C TYR A 181 8.27 -5.86 8.50
N ALA A 182 7.63 -6.78 9.24
CA ALA A 182 7.64 -6.73 10.70
C ALA A 182 9.05 -6.81 11.29
N HIS A 183 9.98 -7.51 10.64
CA HIS A 183 11.40 -7.62 11.04
C HIS A 183 12.20 -6.31 10.88
N LEU A 184 11.65 -5.33 10.17
CA LEU A 184 12.22 -3.99 10.00
C LEU A 184 11.43 -2.91 10.76
N ALA A 185 10.29 -3.30 11.38
CA ALA A 185 9.35 -2.34 11.93
C ALA A 185 9.67 -1.93 13.37
N ASP A 186 9.56 -0.63 13.63
CA ASP A 186 9.64 -0.04 14.96
C ASP A 186 8.28 -0.11 15.68
N PHE A 187 7.19 -0.01 14.92
CA PHE A 187 5.82 -0.05 15.43
C PHE A 187 4.92 -0.95 14.58
N CYS A 188 3.98 -1.61 15.27
CA CYS A 188 2.90 -2.35 14.64
C CYS A 188 1.54 -1.73 15.03
N TYR A 189 0.70 -1.38 14.06
CA TYR A 189 -0.71 -1.15 14.36
C TYR A 189 -1.43 -2.48 14.35
N ILE A 190 -1.86 -2.88 15.56
CA ILE A 190 -2.31 -4.25 15.84
C ILE A 190 -3.76 -4.28 16.27
N LEU A 191 -4.52 -5.23 15.75
CA LEU A 191 -5.89 -5.50 16.17
C LEU A 191 -5.89 -6.71 17.13
N VAL A 192 -6.42 -6.50 18.33
CA VAL A 192 -6.47 -7.50 19.38
C VAL A 192 -7.86 -7.63 19.98
N ARG A 193 -8.14 -8.73 20.66
CA ARG A 193 -9.39 -8.96 21.38
C ARG A 193 -9.22 -8.64 22.86
N THR A 194 -9.83 -7.56 23.31
CA THR A 194 -9.82 -7.13 24.72
C THR A 194 -11.01 -7.67 25.51
N GLU A 195 -12.11 -7.99 24.84
CA GLU A 195 -13.32 -8.51 25.47
C GLU A 195 -13.90 -9.68 24.68
N ARG A 196 -14.43 -10.67 25.37
CA ARG A 196 -15.26 -11.72 24.77
C ARG A 196 -16.69 -11.23 24.65
N SER A 197 -17.27 -11.34 23.48
CA SER A 197 -18.64 -10.93 23.18
C SER A 197 -19.32 -11.97 22.29
N GLU A 198 -20.63 -12.15 22.45
CA GLU A 198 -21.43 -12.96 21.53
C GLU A 198 -21.38 -12.40 20.10
N LYS A 199 -21.25 -11.07 20.00
CA LYS A 199 -21.05 -10.39 18.71
C LYS A 199 -19.57 -10.38 18.36
N ARG A 200 -19.15 -11.22 17.41
CA ARG A 200 -17.74 -11.41 17.00
C ARG A 200 -16.99 -10.12 16.64
N HIS A 201 -17.71 -9.09 16.20
CA HIS A 201 -17.15 -7.78 15.84
C HIS A 201 -16.95 -6.83 17.04
N SER A 202 -17.54 -7.15 18.20
CA SER A 202 -17.40 -6.37 19.43
C SER A 202 -16.18 -6.85 20.23
N GLY A 203 -15.66 -5.98 21.10
CA GLY A 203 -14.53 -6.31 21.99
C GLY A 203 -13.19 -6.40 21.29
N LEU A 204 -13.05 -5.83 20.08
CA LEU A 204 -11.80 -5.68 19.38
C LEU A 204 -11.22 -4.29 19.64
N THR A 205 -9.91 -4.20 19.82
CA THR A 205 -9.19 -2.95 20.09
C THR A 205 -8.05 -2.77 19.10
N LEU A 206 -7.91 -1.58 18.56
CA LEU A 206 -6.79 -1.19 17.72
C LEU A 206 -5.75 -0.48 18.58
N ALA A 207 -4.52 -0.94 18.58
CA ALA A 207 -3.43 -0.37 19.36
C ALA A 207 -2.17 -0.19 18.52
N ILE A 208 -1.26 0.66 19.01
CA ILE A 208 0.08 0.84 18.49
C ILE A 208 1.04 0.12 19.42
N LEU A 209 1.67 -0.94 18.93
CA LEU A 209 2.62 -1.76 19.67
C LEU A 209 4.04 -1.39 19.25
N PRO A 210 4.93 -0.98 20.18
CA PRO A 210 6.38 -0.94 19.93
C PRO A 210 6.90 -2.35 19.69
N MET A 211 7.69 -2.54 18.62
CA MET A 211 8.14 -3.89 18.21
C MET A 211 9.43 -4.35 18.93
N HIS A 212 10.24 -3.42 19.39
CA HIS A 212 11.53 -3.74 20.07
C HIS A 212 11.31 -4.10 21.55
N GLN A 213 10.84 -5.32 21.78
CA GLN A 213 10.60 -5.90 23.12
C GLN A 213 10.99 -7.38 23.11
N ASP A 214 11.51 -7.90 24.23
CA ASP A 214 11.84 -9.33 24.38
C ASP A 214 10.60 -10.24 24.23
N ALA A 215 9.42 -9.69 24.48
CA ALA A 215 8.12 -10.36 24.35
C ALA A 215 7.59 -10.41 22.89
N VAL A 216 8.33 -9.89 21.93
CA VAL A 216 7.96 -9.87 20.50
C VAL A 216 9.01 -10.65 19.71
N ASP A 217 8.63 -11.83 19.19
CA ASP A 217 9.48 -12.66 18.33
C ASP A 217 8.96 -12.59 16.90
N VAL A 218 9.79 -12.04 15.99
CA VAL A 218 9.46 -11.84 14.58
C VAL A 218 10.23 -12.84 13.72
N ARG A 219 9.50 -13.64 12.95
CA ARG A 219 10.07 -14.66 12.07
C ARG A 219 9.71 -14.39 10.61
N PRO A 220 10.68 -14.00 9.77
CA PRO A 220 10.45 -13.84 8.35
C PRO A 220 10.02 -15.14 7.66
N LEU A 221 9.09 -15.02 6.71
CA LEU A 221 8.58 -16.11 5.89
C LEU A 221 9.06 -15.93 4.46
N ARG A 222 9.97 -16.81 4.02
CA ARG A 222 10.44 -16.77 2.64
C ARG A 222 9.33 -17.20 1.69
N ASN A 223 8.95 -16.30 0.79
CA ASN A 223 7.92 -16.54 -0.20
C ASN A 223 8.50 -17.11 -1.53
N ILE A 224 7.63 -17.50 -2.46
CA ILE A 224 8.05 -18.07 -3.76
C ILE A 224 8.76 -17.07 -4.67
N ALA A 225 8.65 -15.76 -4.41
CA ALA A 225 9.42 -14.73 -5.11
C ALA A 225 10.85 -14.59 -4.55
N GLY A 226 11.20 -15.36 -3.52
CA GLY A 226 12.51 -15.35 -2.90
C GLY A 226 12.72 -14.16 -1.95
N THR A 227 11.66 -13.49 -1.51
CA THR A 227 11.71 -12.37 -0.55
C THR A 227 11.17 -12.79 0.81
N ASP A 228 11.65 -12.12 1.87
CA ASP A 228 11.27 -12.33 3.25
C ASP A 228 10.32 -11.21 3.75
N GLU A 229 9.51 -10.66 2.84
CA GLU A 229 8.59 -9.55 3.10
C GLU A 229 7.57 -9.87 4.20
N PHE A 230 7.03 -11.08 4.20
CA PHE A 230 6.01 -11.48 5.18
C PHE A 230 6.65 -12.09 6.43
N CYS A 231 6.04 -11.85 7.58
CA CYS A 231 6.50 -12.39 8.85
C CYS A 231 5.36 -13.02 9.63
N GLU A 232 5.73 -14.01 10.47
CA GLU A 232 5.01 -14.35 11.68
C GLU A 232 5.49 -13.47 12.82
N VAL A 233 4.59 -13.08 13.71
CA VAL A 233 4.88 -12.28 14.90
C VAL A 233 4.27 -12.98 16.10
N PHE A 234 5.10 -13.52 16.97
CA PHE A 234 4.69 -14.14 18.23
C PHE A 234 4.76 -13.11 19.35
N LEU A 235 3.73 -13.07 20.17
CA LEU A 235 3.54 -12.10 21.23
C LEU A 235 3.33 -12.87 22.53
N ASP A 236 4.29 -12.76 23.46
CA ASP A 236 4.24 -13.43 24.77
C ASP A 236 4.25 -12.39 25.90
N GLY A 237 3.10 -11.73 26.07
CA GLY A 237 2.98 -10.65 27.05
C GLY A 237 3.59 -9.32 26.58
N ALA A 238 3.61 -9.06 25.25
CA ALA A 238 4.08 -7.80 24.72
C ALA A 238 3.22 -6.63 25.22
N THR A 239 3.84 -5.51 25.59
CA THR A 239 3.16 -4.41 26.28
C THR A 239 3.12 -3.13 25.46
N THR A 240 2.04 -2.38 25.62
CA THR A 240 1.95 -1.01 25.13
C THR A 240 1.12 -0.16 26.09
N PRO A 241 1.48 1.12 26.30
CA PRO A 241 0.71 2.02 27.16
C PRO A 241 -0.73 2.18 26.64
N MET A 242 -1.69 2.32 27.56
CA MET A 242 -3.10 2.60 27.22
C MET A 242 -3.24 3.84 26.32
N THR A 243 -2.33 4.79 26.42
CA THR A 243 -2.26 5.99 25.55
C THR A 243 -1.95 5.67 24.09
N ASN A 244 -1.53 4.46 23.79
CA ASN A 244 -1.30 3.96 22.43
C ASN A 244 -2.51 3.22 21.84
N ILE A 245 -3.62 3.06 22.58
CA ILE A 245 -4.87 2.58 22.02
C ILE A 245 -5.46 3.68 21.15
N VAL A 246 -5.85 3.32 19.91
CA VAL A 246 -6.49 4.25 18.98
C VAL A 246 -8.00 4.18 19.17
N GLY A 247 -8.62 5.32 19.50
CA GLY A 247 -10.02 5.38 19.90
C GLY A 247 -10.28 4.71 21.25
N GLU A 248 -11.49 4.18 21.44
CA GLU A 248 -11.89 3.51 22.69
C GLU A 248 -11.65 2.00 22.63
N PRO A 249 -11.23 1.37 23.73
CA PRO A 249 -11.14 -0.09 23.84
C PRO A 249 -12.48 -0.75 23.46
N GLY A 250 -12.44 -1.87 22.78
CA GLY A 250 -13.62 -2.60 22.32
C GLY A 250 -14.21 -2.12 20.99
N ASN A 251 -13.84 -0.93 20.49
CA ASN A 251 -14.37 -0.33 19.26
C ASN A 251 -13.45 -0.48 18.03
N GLY A 252 -12.41 -1.30 18.11
CA GLY A 252 -11.39 -1.46 17.07
C GLY A 252 -11.92 -1.98 15.73
N TRP A 253 -13.06 -2.67 15.70
CA TRP A 253 -13.65 -3.18 14.47
C TRP A 253 -13.96 -2.08 13.45
N SER A 254 -14.60 -1.01 13.88
CA SER A 254 -14.94 0.11 12.98
C SER A 254 -13.69 0.78 12.40
N MET A 255 -12.63 0.89 13.20
CA MET A 255 -11.35 1.44 12.78
C MET A 255 -10.61 0.50 11.82
N ALA A 256 -10.63 -0.82 12.08
CA ALA A 256 -10.08 -1.80 11.17
C ALA A 256 -10.80 -1.79 9.81
N MET A 257 -12.14 -1.68 9.80
CA MET A 257 -12.91 -1.56 8.55
C MET A 257 -12.60 -0.26 7.80
N TYR A 258 -12.40 0.85 8.52
CA TYR A 258 -11.97 2.10 7.91
C TYR A 258 -10.56 1.98 7.33
N ALA A 259 -9.60 1.43 8.05
CA ALA A 259 -8.25 1.16 7.57
C ALA A 259 -8.26 0.33 6.27
N LEU A 260 -9.00 -0.78 6.25
CA LEU A 260 -9.15 -1.63 5.07
C LEU A 260 -9.88 -0.93 3.90
N SER A 261 -10.73 0.07 4.16
CA SER A 261 -11.33 0.88 3.11
C SER A 261 -10.31 1.82 2.46
N GLN A 262 -9.39 2.38 3.25
CA GLN A 262 -8.31 3.24 2.74
C GLN A 262 -7.34 2.47 1.84
N GLU A 263 -7.03 1.21 2.17
CA GLU A 263 -6.23 0.33 1.31
C GLU A 263 -6.81 0.22 -0.12
N ARG A 264 -8.14 0.16 -0.21
CA ARG A 264 -8.86 -0.01 -1.49
C ARG A 264 -8.98 1.28 -2.31
N SER A 265 -8.71 2.45 -1.75
CA SER A 265 -8.73 3.72 -2.51
C SER A 265 -7.34 4.09 -3.04
N VAL A 266 -6.40 4.32 -2.15
CA VAL A 266 -5.05 4.82 -2.49
C VAL A 266 -4.12 3.74 -3.00
N GLY A 267 -4.14 2.58 -2.35
CA GLY A 267 -3.31 1.46 -2.76
C GLY A 267 -3.64 0.99 -4.19
N LEU A 268 -4.92 1.02 -4.58
CA LEU A 268 -5.33 0.69 -5.95
C LEU A 268 -4.85 1.74 -6.98
N ALA A 269 -4.76 3.03 -6.62
CA ALA A 269 -4.24 4.04 -7.54
C ALA A 269 -2.80 3.74 -7.94
N GLN A 270 -1.94 3.49 -6.97
CA GLN A 270 -0.53 3.15 -7.21
C GLN A 270 -0.38 1.86 -8.03
N ARG A 271 -1.14 0.82 -7.67
CA ARG A 271 -1.12 -0.48 -8.38
C ARG A 271 -1.60 -0.38 -9.82
N SER A 272 -2.62 0.44 -10.08
CA SER A 272 -3.11 0.73 -11.44
C SER A 272 -2.05 1.44 -12.29
N LEU A 273 -1.37 2.43 -11.72
CA LEU A 273 -0.30 3.15 -12.40
C LEU A 273 0.90 2.24 -12.70
N LYS A 274 1.25 1.38 -11.75
CA LYS A 274 2.31 0.38 -11.93
C LYS A 274 1.96 -0.61 -13.04
N LEU A 275 0.75 -1.18 -13.06
CA LEU A 275 0.29 -2.07 -14.13
C LEU A 275 0.45 -1.44 -15.52
N ARG A 276 0.12 -0.15 -15.64
CA ARG A 276 0.28 0.59 -16.90
C ARG A 276 1.74 0.84 -17.26
N ALA A 277 2.59 1.17 -16.28
CA ALA A 277 4.03 1.37 -16.51
C ALA A 277 4.72 0.08 -16.93
N GLU A 278 4.37 -1.03 -16.29
CA GLU A 278 4.83 -2.37 -16.66
C GLU A 278 4.38 -2.76 -18.07
N PHE A 279 3.13 -2.47 -18.45
CA PHE A 279 2.66 -2.66 -19.83
C PHE A 279 3.53 -1.89 -20.83
N THR A 280 3.84 -0.62 -20.53
CA THR A 280 4.68 0.22 -21.42
C THR A 280 6.07 -0.38 -21.57
N ALA A 281 6.71 -0.80 -20.48
CA ALA A 281 8.00 -1.46 -20.52
C ALA A 281 7.96 -2.79 -21.29
N LEU A 282 6.89 -3.56 -21.12
CA LEU A 282 6.69 -4.82 -21.85
C LEU A 282 6.54 -4.58 -23.36
N ALA A 283 5.83 -3.50 -23.75
CA ALA A 283 5.68 -3.12 -25.16
C ALA A 283 7.00 -2.71 -25.79
N GLU A 284 7.87 -2.01 -25.07
CA GLU A 284 9.23 -1.67 -25.51
C GLU A 284 10.10 -2.92 -25.69
N ILE A 285 10.00 -3.88 -24.76
CA ILE A 285 10.71 -5.17 -24.86
C ILE A 285 10.20 -5.92 -26.10
N ALA A 286 8.89 -6.09 -26.25
CA ALA A 286 8.31 -6.78 -27.40
C ALA A 286 8.74 -6.16 -28.74
N GLY A 287 8.79 -4.82 -28.84
CA GLY A 287 9.28 -4.11 -30.04
C GLY A 287 10.73 -4.41 -30.38
N ARG A 288 11.61 -4.54 -29.37
CA ARG A 288 13.01 -4.95 -29.57
C ARG A 288 13.11 -6.40 -30.04
N GLU A 289 12.44 -7.32 -29.34
CA GLU A 289 12.45 -8.75 -29.67
C GLU A 289 11.90 -9.05 -31.08
N LEU A 290 10.89 -8.27 -31.54
CA LEU A 290 10.41 -8.31 -32.93
C LEU A 290 11.49 -7.83 -33.90
N THR A 291 12.17 -6.72 -33.61
CA THR A 291 13.22 -6.15 -34.46
C THR A 291 14.42 -7.08 -34.58
N GLU A 292 14.76 -7.79 -33.52
CA GLU A 292 15.85 -8.76 -33.46
C GLU A 292 15.47 -10.13 -34.07
N GLY A 293 14.20 -10.33 -34.41
CA GLY A 293 13.69 -11.58 -35.01
C GLY A 293 13.46 -12.72 -34.00
N ASN A 294 13.47 -12.42 -32.70
CA ASN A 294 13.20 -13.38 -31.63
C ASN A 294 11.69 -13.65 -31.48
N LEU A 295 10.86 -12.69 -31.86
CA LEU A 295 9.40 -12.82 -31.95
C LEU A 295 8.94 -12.75 -33.40
N ARG A 296 7.73 -13.26 -33.68
CA ARG A 296 7.13 -13.24 -35.02
C ARG A 296 6.05 -12.18 -35.10
N ASP A 297 6.04 -11.36 -36.12
CA ASP A 297 5.05 -10.29 -36.35
C ASP A 297 3.60 -10.82 -36.42
N ASN A 298 3.41 -12.06 -36.86
CA ASN A 298 2.10 -12.68 -37.02
C ASN A 298 1.73 -13.63 -35.87
N ASP A 299 2.39 -13.51 -34.71
CA ASP A 299 2.02 -14.26 -33.52
C ASP A 299 0.70 -13.77 -32.94
N PRO A 300 -0.40 -14.56 -32.99
CA PRO A 300 -1.69 -14.14 -32.50
C PRO A 300 -1.73 -14.01 -30.97
N ILE A 301 -0.88 -14.76 -30.24
CA ILE A 301 -0.78 -14.67 -28.77
C ILE A 301 -0.16 -13.34 -28.40
N LEU A 302 0.92 -12.94 -29.08
CA LEU A 302 1.56 -11.64 -28.87
C LEU A 302 0.59 -10.51 -29.17
N THR A 303 0.02 -10.48 -30.38
CA THR A 303 -0.86 -9.39 -30.81
C THR A 303 -2.11 -9.29 -29.94
N GLY A 304 -2.79 -10.41 -29.73
CA GLY A 304 -4.01 -10.45 -28.89
C GLY A 304 -3.71 -10.11 -27.43
N GLY A 305 -2.64 -10.66 -26.88
CA GLY A 305 -2.19 -10.42 -25.50
C GLY A 305 -1.81 -8.96 -25.26
N MET A 306 -1.10 -8.31 -26.19
CA MET A 306 -0.74 -6.89 -26.10
C MET A 306 -1.97 -5.98 -26.11
N VAL A 307 -2.93 -6.25 -27.02
CA VAL A 307 -4.19 -5.49 -27.09
C VAL A 307 -4.99 -5.66 -25.80
N ASP A 308 -5.14 -6.89 -25.31
CA ASP A 308 -5.89 -7.17 -24.08
C ASP A 308 -5.23 -6.53 -22.84
N ALA A 309 -3.92 -6.65 -22.67
CA ALA A 309 -3.20 -6.03 -21.58
C ALA A 309 -3.32 -4.48 -21.60
N TYR A 310 -3.26 -3.87 -22.78
CA TYR A 310 -3.50 -2.44 -22.93
C TYR A 310 -4.91 -2.04 -22.50
N VAL A 311 -5.93 -2.70 -23.03
CA VAL A 311 -7.35 -2.43 -22.70
C VAL A 311 -7.57 -2.61 -21.20
N ARG A 312 -7.07 -3.70 -20.60
CA ARG A 312 -7.18 -3.96 -19.16
C ARG A 312 -6.51 -2.88 -18.32
N SER A 313 -5.36 -2.37 -18.73
CA SER A 313 -4.69 -1.26 -18.04
C SER A 313 -5.51 0.02 -18.05
N LEU A 314 -6.17 0.33 -19.17
CA LEU A 314 -7.08 1.48 -19.31
C LEU A 314 -8.34 1.33 -18.46
N VAL A 315 -8.96 0.14 -18.48
CA VAL A 315 -10.15 -0.17 -17.68
C VAL A 315 -9.84 -0.06 -16.18
N THR A 316 -8.71 -0.62 -15.74
CA THR A 316 -8.26 -0.52 -14.34
C THR A 316 -8.09 0.94 -13.94
N THR A 317 -7.40 1.73 -14.75
CA THR A 317 -7.19 3.17 -14.51
C THR A 317 -8.54 3.93 -14.42
N SER A 318 -9.48 3.61 -15.29
CA SER A 318 -10.81 4.26 -15.31
C SER A 318 -11.62 3.92 -14.05
N MET A 319 -11.59 2.66 -13.61
CA MET A 319 -12.26 2.22 -12.36
C MET A 319 -11.66 2.93 -11.14
N VAL A 320 -10.33 3.03 -11.07
CA VAL A 320 -9.64 3.69 -9.97
C VAL A 320 -9.94 5.18 -9.94
N ARG A 321 -9.90 5.88 -11.08
CA ARG A 321 -10.33 7.28 -11.18
C ARG A 321 -11.76 7.47 -10.69
N ARG A 322 -12.68 6.60 -11.11
CA ARG A 322 -14.06 6.63 -10.64
C ARG A 322 -14.18 6.45 -9.13
N ALA A 323 -13.39 5.57 -8.52
CA ALA A 323 -13.37 5.40 -7.07
C ALA A 323 -12.89 6.67 -6.35
N ILE A 324 -11.85 7.32 -6.88
CA ILE A 324 -11.31 8.57 -6.34
C ILE A 324 -12.32 9.72 -6.45
N ASP A 325 -13.01 9.85 -7.58
CA ASP A 325 -14.04 10.89 -7.77
C ASP A 325 -15.23 10.69 -6.82
N LEU A 326 -15.61 9.43 -6.56
CA LEU A 326 -16.67 9.11 -5.60
C LEU A 326 -16.24 9.44 -4.17
N ASP A 327 -15.01 9.08 -3.78
CA ASP A 327 -14.43 9.38 -2.46
C ASP A 327 -14.35 10.89 -2.22
N ALA A 328 -13.86 11.63 -3.20
CA ALA A 328 -13.81 13.10 -3.16
C ALA A 328 -15.20 13.76 -3.03
N ALA A 329 -16.23 13.09 -3.57
CA ALA A 329 -17.63 13.53 -3.44
C ALA A 329 -18.31 13.01 -2.15
N GLY A 330 -17.58 12.36 -1.23
CA GLY A 330 -18.11 11.77 0.00
C GLY A 330 -19.08 10.60 -0.23
N LYS A 331 -19.01 9.93 -1.39
CA LYS A 331 -19.87 8.81 -1.76
C LYS A 331 -19.19 7.48 -1.44
N ASP A 332 -20.01 6.43 -1.28
CA ASP A 332 -19.51 5.07 -1.05
C ASP A 332 -18.72 4.55 -2.28
N ILE A 333 -17.49 4.12 -2.04
CA ILE A 333 -16.59 3.56 -3.04
C ILE A 333 -16.57 2.02 -3.05
N GLY A 334 -17.24 1.38 -2.08
CA GLY A 334 -17.06 -0.04 -1.79
C GLY A 334 -17.24 -0.95 -3.00
N THR A 335 -18.26 -0.74 -3.81
CA THR A 335 -18.54 -1.52 -5.02
C THR A 335 -17.48 -1.31 -6.09
N VAL A 336 -17.15 -0.06 -6.42
CA VAL A 336 -16.17 0.25 -7.49
C VAL A 336 -14.78 -0.20 -7.08
N ALA A 337 -14.40 -0.02 -5.81
CA ALA A 337 -13.11 -0.47 -5.29
C ALA A 337 -12.99 -2.01 -5.30
N ALA A 338 -14.07 -2.72 -4.97
CA ALA A 338 -14.09 -4.18 -5.06
C ALA A 338 -13.94 -4.68 -6.51
N MET A 339 -14.65 -4.04 -7.47
CA MET A 339 -14.48 -4.32 -8.90
C MET A 339 -13.05 -4.08 -9.36
N ALA A 340 -12.50 -2.90 -9.05
CA ALA A 340 -11.16 -2.52 -9.45
C ALA A 340 -10.10 -3.47 -8.88
N LYS A 341 -10.25 -3.93 -7.63
CA LYS A 341 -9.33 -4.87 -7.00
C LYS A 341 -9.33 -6.23 -7.69
N VAL A 342 -10.48 -6.81 -7.97
CA VAL A 342 -10.59 -8.09 -8.69
C VAL A 342 -9.99 -7.96 -10.08
N PHE A 343 -10.43 -6.95 -10.83
CA PHE A 343 -10.02 -6.75 -12.20
C PHE A 343 -8.52 -6.47 -12.32
N TRP A 344 -7.96 -5.62 -11.45
CA TRP A 344 -6.53 -5.32 -11.40
C TRP A 344 -5.70 -6.60 -11.14
N SER A 345 -6.01 -7.35 -10.07
CA SER A 345 -5.18 -8.49 -9.67
C SER A 345 -5.19 -9.63 -10.68
N GLU A 346 -6.34 -9.86 -11.35
CA GLU A 346 -6.46 -10.85 -12.43
C GLU A 346 -5.73 -10.34 -13.70
N SER A 347 -5.88 -9.06 -14.06
CA SER A 347 -5.20 -8.45 -15.20
C SER A 347 -3.67 -8.45 -15.06
N HIS A 348 -3.16 -8.25 -13.83
CA HIS A 348 -1.73 -8.26 -13.58
C HIS A 348 -1.14 -9.67 -13.77
N GLN A 349 -1.83 -10.71 -13.30
CA GLN A 349 -1.42 -12.10 -13.54
C GLN A 349 -1.39 -12.45 -15.04
N GLU A 350 -2.38 -12.01 -15.80
CA GLU A 350 -2.43 -12.22 -17.25
C GLU A 350 -1.32 -11.45 -17.97
N GLN A 351 -1.03 -10.21 -17.56
CA GLN A 351 0.10 -9.43 -18.10
C GLN A 351 1.45 -10.12 -17.81
N MET A 352 1.62 -10.74 -16.64
CA MET A 352 2.83 -11.53 -16.35
C MET A 352 2.92 -12.80 -17.19
N GLY A 353 1.79 -13.42 -17.55
CA GLY A 353 1.74 -14.53 -18.52
C GLY A 353 2.22 -14.10 -19.91
N LEU A 354 1.79 -12.91 -20.35
CA LEU A 354 2.26 -12.31 -21.60
C LEU A 354 3.76 -11.99 -21.56
N ALA A 355 4.27 -11.47 -20.42
CA ALA A 355 5.68 -11.24 -20.23
C ALA A 355 6.52 -12.52 -20.35
N ALA A 356 6.02 -13.63 -19.79
CA ALA A 356 6.66 -14.93 -19.95
C ALA A 356 6.73 -15.39 -21.42
N HIS A 357 5.69 -15.12 -22.22
CA HIS A 357 5.67 -15.41 -23.64
C HIS A 357 6.67 -14.57 -24.42
N ILE A 358 6.77 -13.27 -24.13
CA ILE A 358 7.66 -12.33 -24.81
C ILE A 358 9.15 -12.60 -24.47
N LEU A 359 9.46 -12.85 -23.21
CA LEU A 359 10.83 -13.03 -22.70
C LEU A 359 11.34 -14.48 -22.87
N GLY A 360 10.45 -15.43 -23.11
CA GLY A 360 10.81 -16.84 -23.38
C GLY A 360 11.79 -17.41 -22.34
N SER A 361 12.96 -17.86 -22.81
CA SER A 361 14.00 -18.48 -21.96
C SER A 361 14.55 -17.54 -20.89
N ASP A 362 14.64 -16.25 -21.16
CA ASP A 362 15.18 -15.26 -20.22
C ASP A 362 14.29 -15.08 -19.01
N PHE A 363 12.96 -15.20 -19.19
CA PHE A 363 12.02 -15.21 -18.09
C PHE A 363 12.28 -16.36 -17.11
N VAL A 364 12.53 -17.57 -17.61
CA VAL A 364 12.72 -18.77 -16.77
C VAL A 364 14.12 -18.85 -16.18
N SER A 365 15.13 -18.42 -16.94
CA SER A 365 16.54 -18.50 -16.51
C SER A 365 16.85 -17.54 -15.36
N GLY A 366 16.02 -16.54 -15.13
CA GLY A 366 16.22 -15.55 -14.09
C GLY A 366 17.43 -14.64 -14.33
N ASN A 367 17.84 -14.47 -15.59
CA ASN A 367 18.95 -13.63 -15.97
C ASN A 367 18.49 -12.24 -16.43
N GLY A 368 19.22 -11.21 -16.06
CA GLY A 368 18.97 -9.85 -16.53
C GLY A 368 17.55 -9.36 -16.23
N VAL A 369 16.91 -8.76 -17.24
CA VAL A 369 15.56 -8.22 -17.15
C VAL A 369 14.51 -9.31 -16.86
N GLY A 370 14.72 -10.54 -17.34
CA GLY A 370 13.83 -11.69 -17.11
C GLY A 370 13.66 -12.02 -15.63
N SER A 371 14.69 -11.82 -14.81
CA SER A 371 14.65 -12.07 -13.37
C SER A 371 13.57 -11.23 -12.65
N ASP A 372 13.46 -9.94 -12.98
CA ASP A 372 12.51 -9.06 -12.34
C ASP A 372 11.07 -9.39 -12.74
N TRP A 373 10.85 -9.72 -14.01
CA TRP A 373 9.55 -10.15 -14.53
C TRP A 373 9.12 -11.51 -13.95
N TYR A 374 10.03 -12.48 -13.84
CA TYR A 374 9.76 -13.74 -13.18
C TYR A 374 9.33 -13.54 -11.72
N ARG A 375 10.12 -12.75 -10.97
CA ARG A 375 9.83 -12.44 -9.56
C ARG A 375 8.49 -11.75 -9.39
N ALA A 376 8.18 -10.78 -10.26
CA ALA A 376 6.87 -10.14 -10.32
C ALA A 376 5.75 -11.17 -10.58
N SER A 377 5.92 -12.04 -11.56
CA SER A 377 4.94 -13.07 -11.92
C SER A 377 4.56 -13.98 -10.75
N VAL A 378 5.55 -14.49 -10.01
CA VAL A 378 5.26 -15.35 -8.86
C VAL A 378 4.65 -14.56 -7.70
N PHE A 379 5.06 -13.30 -7.49
CA PHE A 379 4.48 -12.43 -6.46
C PHE A 379 3.01 -12.09 -6.73
N THR A 380 2.57 -11.95 -8.01
CA THR A 380 1.17 -11.63 -8.34
C THR A 380 0.18 -12.66 -7.82
N ARG A 381 0.63 -13.88 -7.46
CA ARG A 381 -0.24 -14.90 -6.85
C ARG A 381 -0.80 -14.45 -5.49
N ALA A 382 -0.05 -13.65 -4.74
CA ALA A 382 -0.52 -13.06 -3.49
C ALA A 382 -1.57 -11.96 -3.71
N GLU A 383 -1.58 -11.30 -4.87
CA GLU A 383 -2.45 -10.16 -5.15
C GLU A 383 -3.94 -10.52 -5.22
N THR A 384 -4.28 -11.73 -5.60
CA THR A 384 -5.67 -12.23 -5.54
C THR A 384 -6.10 -12.66 -4.14
N ILE A 385 -5.18 -12.63 -3.16
CA ILE A 385 -5.39 -13.09 -1.79
C ILE A 385 -5.43 -11.92 -0.81
N TYR A 386 -4.38 -11.08 -0.76
CA TYR A 386 -4.31 -9.98 0.19
C TYR A 386 -5.28 -8.84 -0.15
N GLY A 387 -5.52 -7.92 0.79
CA GLY A 387 -6.48 -6.82 0.62
C GLY A 387 -7.93 -7.27 0.41
N GLY A 388 -8.24 -8.49 0.88
CA GLY A 388 -9.49 -9.22 0.64
C GLY A 388 -9.41 -10.08 -0.62
N THR A 389 -9.59 -11.39 -0.44
CA THR A 389 -9.51 -12.36 -1.56
C THR A 389 -10.50 -12.01 -2.68
N THR A 390 -10.20 -12.48 -3.90
CA THR A 390 -11.13 -12.36 -5.04
C THR A 390 -12.54 -12.85 -4.67
N GLN A 391 -12.66 -13.92 -3.87
CA GLN A 391 -13.95 -14.45 -3.41
C GLN A 391 -14.67 -13.48 -2.46
N ILE A 392 -13.93 -12.88 -1.51
CA ILE A 392 -14.51 -11.86 -0.61
C ILE A 392 -14.97 -10.63 -1.40
N GLN A 393 -14.16 -10.16 -2.37
CA GLN A 393 -14.55 -9.02 -3.21
C GLN A 393 -15.78 -9.34 -4.06
N ARG A 394 -15.87 -10.53 -4.64
CA ARG A 394 -17.05 -10.98 -5.37
C ARG A 394 -18.30 -11.07 -4.47
N ASN A 395 -18.14 -11.46 -3.20
CA ASN A 395 -19.23 -11.40 -2.23
C ASN A 395 -19.68 -9.95 -1.92
N VAL A 396 -18.74 -8.99 -1.87
CA VAL A 396 -19.09 -7.57 -1.74
C VAL A 396 -19.92 -7.10 -2.95
N LEU A 397 -19.49 -7.45 -4.16
CA LEU A 397 -20.21 -7.13 -5.40
C LEU A 397 -21.60 -7.77 -5.44
N ALA A 398 -21.71 -9.05 -5.09
CA ALA A 398 -23.00 -9.76 -5.06
C ALA A 398 -24.00 -9.07 -4.12
N ARG A 399 -23.53 -8.62 -2.96
CA ARG A 399 -24.37 -7.88 -2.00
C ARG A 399 -24.81 -6.51 -2.56
N SER A 400 -23.91 -5.79 -3.23
CA SER A 400 -24.25 -4.49 -3.83
C SER A 400 -25.27 -4.59 -4.96
N LEU A 401 -25.36 -5.77 -5.60
CA LEU A 401 -26.35 -6.10 -6.63
C LEU A 401 -27.66 -6.68 -6.05
N GLY A 402 -27.78 -6.75 -4.72
CA GLY A 402 -28.97 -7.31 -4.06
C GLY A 402 -29.09 -8.83 -4.14
N LEU A 403 -28.01 -9.54 -4.52
CA LEU A 403 -28.02 -11.00 -4.57
C LEU A 403 -28.04 -11.60 -3.15
N PRO A 404 -28.68 -12.75 -2.95
CA PRO A 404 -28.75 -13.40 -1.64
C PRO A 404 -27.35 -13.79 -1.16
N LYS A 405 -27.16 -13.73 0.17
CA LYS A 405 -25.93 -14.28 0.79
C LYS A 405 -25.87 -15.78 0.46
N GLY A 406 -24.76 -16.22 -0.11
CA GLY A 406 -24.47 -17.65 -0.18
C GLY A 406 -24.52 -18.30 1.21
N LYS A 407 -25.04 -19.52 1.28
CA LYS A 407 -25.09 -20.29 2.54
C LYS A 407 -23.68 -20.69 2.96
#